data_2ab821b006e449bf15da571c77afdf7e
#
_entry.id   2ab821b006e449bf15da571c77afdf7e
#
_cell.length_a   1.000
_cell.length_b   1.000
_cell.length_c   1.000
_cell.angle_alpha   90.00
_cell.angle_beta   90.00
_cell.angle_gamma   90.00
#
_symmetry.space_group_name_H-M   'P 1'
#
loop_
_entity.id
_entity.type
_entity.pdbx_description
1 polymer ?
#
loop_
_entity_poly.entity_id
_entity_poly.type
_entity_poly.pdbx_seq_one_letter_code
_entity_poly.pdbx_strand_id
1 'polypeptide(L)'
;TKAVGNLRTHADLSFKQFEHLREKAQVREAVFLVPSYLQDQYLGLLAGIAKAASIAPLGFIDHCVACAYSTSLNQSFTTLDIGLNQTSISSIEFANQEFRVTSANQTSLGTIGIADNWIGCIANEFIQNFRFDPLYSAATEQQMFDEVISWIGSGELPADLKISVHTEDAERSITVIPDLLQKYLVAKLDELSLD
;
A
#
# COMPACT_ATOMS: atom_id res chain seq x y z
N THR A 1 -15.61 7.39 -0.32
CA THR A 1 -16.65 6.49 -0.89
C THR A 1 -17.92 6.71 -0.10
N LYS A 2 -18.93 7.38 -0.68
CA LYS A 2 -20.25 7.50 -0.05
C LYS A 2 -20.85 6.10 0.04
N ALA A 3 -20.78 5.47 1.23
CA ALA A 3 -21.57 4.30 1.54
C ALA A 3 -23.04 4.74 1.58
N VAL A 4 -23.78 4.35 0.57
CA VAL A 4 -25.22 4.56 0.52
C VAL A 4 -25.87 3.67 1.58
N GLY A 5 -26.40 4.28 2.63
CA GLY A 5 -27.30 3.69 3.61
C GLY A 5 -26.67 2.67 4.57
N ASN A 6 -26.71 2.97 5.86
CA ASN A 6 -26.22 2.25 7.03
C ASN A 6 -24.71 2.15 7.19
N LEU A 7 -24.22 2.55 8.37
CA LEU A 7 -22.82 2.35 8.79
C LEU A 7 -22.48 0.86 8.65
N ARG A 8 -21.56 0.53 7.75
CA ARG A 8 -21.06 -0.83 7.58
C ARG A 8 -19.74 -0.97 8.31
N THR A 9 -19.55 -2.09 8.97
CA THR A 9 -18.28 -2.42 9.61
C THR A 9 -17.25 -2.84 8.55
N HIS A 10 -15.96 -2.84 8.91
CA HIS A 10 -14.91 -3.37 8.05
C HIS A 10 -15.14 -4.85 7.69
N ALA A 11 -15.73 -5.62 8.60
CA ALA A 11 -16.10 -7.02 8.35
C ALA A 11 -17.18 -7.14 7.27
N ASP A 12 -18.21 -6.26 7.28
CA ASP A 12 -19.24 -6.23 6.25
C ASP A 12 -18.67 -5.89 4.87
N LEU A 13 -17.71 -4.96 4.82
CA LEU A 13 -17.03 -4.60 3.57
C LEU A 13 -16.19 -5.77 3.05
N SER A 14 -15.43 -6.42 3.93
CA SER A 14 -14.63 -7.60 3.58
C SER A 14 -15.50 -8.76 3.10
N PHE A 15 -16.64 -8.99 3.78
CA PHE A 15 -17.62 -9.99 3.35
C PHE A 15 -18.12 -9.71 1.93
N LYS A 16 -18.51 -8.47 1.65
CA LYS A 16 -18.98 -8.07 0.30
C LYS A 16 -17.90 -8.22 -0.76
N GLN A 17 -16.65 -7.93 -0.41
CA GLN A 17 -15.53 -8.14 -1.31
C GLN A 17 -15.32 -9.62 -1.62
N PHE A 18 -15.40 -10.49 -0.61
CA PHE A 18 -15.29 -11.94 -0.81
C PHE A 18 -16.45 -12.51 -1.63
N GLU A 19 -17.68 -12.04 -1.42
CA GLU A 19 -18.81 -12.41 -2.29
C GLU A 19 -18.51 -12.04 -3.75
N HIS A 20 -18.06 -10.80 -3.99
CA HIS A 20 -17.72 -10.35 -5.34
C HIS A 20 -16.59 -11.18 -5.97
N LEU A 21 -15.50 -11.45 -5.23
CA LEU A 21 -14.40 -12.28 -5.72
C LEU A 21 -14.85 -13.71 -6.02
N ARG A 22 -15.66 -14.32 -5.15
CA ARG A 22 -16.23 -15.65 -5.37
C ARG A 22 -17.05 -15.70 -6.66
N GLU A 23 -17.93 -14.73 -6.87
CA GLU A 23 -18.77 -14.66 -8.06
C GLU A 23 -17.95 -14.44 -9.33
N LYS A 24 -16.97 -13.53 -9.28
CA LYS A 24 -16.10 -13.22 -10.42
C LYS A 24 -15.19 -14.37 -10.80
N ALA A 25 -14.59 -15.03 -9.83
CA ALA A 25 -13.64 -16.13 -10.03
C ALA A 25 -14.31 -17.53 -10.01
N GLN A 26 -15.58 -17.61 -9.62
CA GLN A 26 -16.35 -18.84 -9.46
C GLN A 26 -15.67 -19.89 -8.57
N VAL A 27 -14.97 -19.45 -7.54
CA VAL A 27 -14.25 -20.29 -6.59
C VAL A 27 -15.11 -20.66 -5.39
N ARG A 28 -14.90 -21.86 -4.84
CA ARG A 28 -15.54 -22.34 -3.59
C ARG A 28 -14.54 -22.62 -2.48
N GLU A 29 -13.27 -22.71 -2.82
CA GLU A 29 -12.16 -23.01 -1.92
C GLU A 29 -10.99 -22.09 -2.27
N ALA A 30 -10.23 -21.64 -1.26
CA ALA A 30 -9.09 -20.76 -1.47
C ALA A 30 -8.01 -20.96 -0.41
N VAL A 31 -6.76 -20.80 -0.82
CA VAL A 31 -5.63 -20.50 0.05
C VAL A 31 -5.47 -18.99 0.09
N PHE A 32 -5.34 -18.44 1.28
CA PHE A 32 -5.20 -17.00 1.49
C PHE A 32 -3.74 -16.63 1.70
N LEU A 33 -3.24 -15.70 0.90
CA LEU A 33 -1.95 -15.06 1.16
C LEU A 33 -2.18 -13.92 2.14
N VAL A 34 -1.45 -13.94 3.24
CA VAL A 34 -1.60 -12.98 4.34
C VAL A 34 -0.25 -12.36 4.67
N PRO A 35 -0.24 -11.09 5.12
CA PRO A 35 1.00 -10.47 5.60
C PRO A 35 1.54 -11.21 6.84
N SER A 36 2.86 -11.32 6.95
CA SER A 36 3.55 -12.04 8.05
C SER A 36 3.31 -11.44 9.44
N TYR A 37 2.88 -10.18 9.53
CA TYR A 37 2.54 -9.51 10.78
C TYR A 37 1.08 -9.76 11.23
N LEU A 38 0.27 -10.48 10.44
CA LEU A 38 -1.12 -10.70 10.77
C LEU A 38 -1.24 -11.71 11.92
N GLN A 39 -1.78 -11.24 13.05
CA GLN A 39 -1.94 -12.05 14.26
C GLN A 39 -3.02 -13.12 14.10
N ASP A 40 -2.90 -14.23 14.81
CA ASP A 40 -3.80 -15.40 14.75
C ASP A 40 -5.29 -15.06 14.93
N GLN A 41 -5.59 -14.09 15.78
CA GLN A 41 -6.98 -13.64 15.99
C GLN A 41 -7.62 -13.08 14.71
N TYR A 42 -6.85 -12.41 13.87
CA TYR A 42 -7.32 -11.87 12.58
C TYR A 42 -7.43 -12.97 11.52
N LEU A 43 -6.59 -14.01 11.58
CA LEU A 43 -6.74 -15.19 10.73
C LEU A 43 -8.06 -15.91 11.00
N GLY A 44 -8.44 -16.05 12.27
CA GLY A 44 -9.72 -16.61 12.67
C GLY A 44 -10.91 -15.81 12.14
N LEU A 45 -10.84 -14.47 12.25
CA LEU A 45 -11.86 -13.57 11.71
C LEU A 45 -11.95 -13.69 10.17
N LEU A 46 -10.82 -13.68 9.48
CA LEU A 46 -10.75 -13.80 8.03
C LEU A 46 -11.36 -15.13 7.55
N ALA A 47 -11.03 -16.24 8.24
CA ALA A 47 -11.63 -17.55 7.98
C ALA A 47 -13.15 -17.54 8.16
N GLY A 48 -13.64 -16.87 9.20
CA GLY A 48 -15.08 -16.71 9.46
C GLY A 48 -15.80 -15.94 8.36
N ILE A 49 -15.21 -14.82 7.91
CA ILE A 49 -15.76 -13.99 6.81
C ILE A 49 -15.76 -14.79 5.50
N ALA A 50 -14.66 -15.52 5.18
CA ALA A 50 -14.58 -16.34 3.99
C ALA A 50 -15.68 -17.43 3.96
N LYS A 51 -15.87 -18.15 5.08
CA LYS A 51 -16.92 -19.14 5.22
C LYS A 51 -18.31 -18.53 5.06
N ALA A 52 -18.57 -17.36 5.66
CA ALA A 52 -19.83 -16.64 5.51
C ALA A 52 -20.09 -16.28 4.03
N ALA A 53 -19.06 -15.92 3.28
CA ALA A 53 -19.13 -15.67 1.85
C ALA A 53 -19.14 -16.95 0.99
N SER A 54 -19.28 -18.13 1.60
CA SER A 54 -19.29 -19.45 0.94
C SER A 54 -17.98 -19.79 0.23
N ILE A 55 -16.85 -19.36 0.79
CA ILE A 55 -15.50 -19.77 0.38
C ILE A 55 -14.90 -20.60 1.52
N ALA A 56 -14.57 -21.88 1.26
CA ALA A 56 -13.88 -22.73 2.23
C ALA A 56 -12.39 -22.34 2.26
N PRO A 57 -11.84 -21.85 3.41
CA PRO A 57 -10.42 -21.60 3.52
C PRO A 57 -9.66 -22.92 3.65
N LEU A 58 -8.77 -23.21 2.69
CA LEU A 58 -7.90 -24.39 2.71
C LEU A 58 -6.66 -24.16 3.58
N GLY A 59 -6.24 -22.91 3.73
CA GLY A 59 -5.09 -22.53 4.54
C GLY A 59 -4.72 -21.05 4.38
N PHE A 60 -3.75 -20.64 5.18
CA PHE A 60 -3.13 -19.32 5.14
C PHE A 60 -1.63 -19.51 4.91
N ILE A 61 -1.05 -18.71 4.04
CA ILE A 61 0.38 -18.71 3.72
C ILE A 61 0.89 -17.28 3.83
N ASP A 62 2.02 -17.11 4.47
CA ASP A 62 2.71 -15.81 4.48
C ASP A 62 3.01 -15.36 3.05
N HIS A 63 2.63 -14.15 2.72
CA HIS A 63 2.83 -13.57 1.39
C HIS A 63 4.32 -13.60 0.98
N CYS A 64 5.22 -13.24 1.90
CA CYS A 64 6.66 -13.27 1.65
C CYS A 64 7.21 -14.68 1.40
N VAL A 65 6.67 -15.71 2.07
CA VAL A 65 7.02 -17.11 1.84
C VAL A 65 6.53 -17.56 0.45
N ALA A 66 5.31 -17.20 0.07
CA ALA A 66 4.79 -17.50 -1.26
C ALA A 66 5.63 -16.84 -2.38
N CYS A 67 6.06 -15.58 -2.17
CA CYS A 67 6.99 -14.89 -3.08
C CYS A 67 8.33 -15.61 -3.18
N ALA A 68 8.88 -16.10 -2.06
CA ALA A 68 10.11 -16.86 -2.04
C ALA A 68 10.06 -18.10 -2.97
N TYR A 69 9.00 -18.88 -2.84
CA TYR A 69 8.79 -20.05 -3.69
C TYR A 69 8.61 -19.68 -5.17
N SER A 70 7.99 -18.54 -5.46
CA SER A 70 7.78 -18.09 -6.84
C SER A 70 9.07 -17.63 -7.54
N THR A 71 10.05 -17.13 -6.79
CA THR A 71 11.33 -16.62 -7.31
C THR A 71 12.40 -17.69 -7.42
N SER A 72 12.13 -18.94 -7.00
CA SER A 72 13.10 -20.05 -6.97
C SER A 72 14.38 -19.72 -6.17
N LEU A 73 14.31 -18.82 -5.21
CA LEU A 73 15.39 -18.55 -4.27
C LEU A 73 15.59 -19.77 -3.38
N ASN A 74 16.85 -20.12 -3.11
CA ASN A 74 17.21 -21.21 -2.21
C ASN A 74 18.20 -20.71 -1.14
N GLN A 75 17.92 -19.54 -0.62
CA GLN A 75 18.75 -18.88 0.41
C GLN A 75 17.87 -18.01 1.32
N SER A 76 18.39 -17.70 2.51
CA SER A 76 17.75 -16.74 3.41
C SER A 76 17.83 -15.32 2.84
N PHE A 77 16.80 -14.52 3.07
CA PHE A 77 16.69 -13.15 2.55
C PHE A 77 15.74 -12.31 3.41
N THR A 78 15.72 -11.02 3.13
CA THR A 78 14.78 -10.08 3.73
C THR A 78 13.84 -9.55 2.65
N THR A 79 12.55 -9.46 2.95
CA THR A 79 11.55 -8.81 2.10
C THR A 79 11.17 -7.45 2.64
N LEU A 80 10.94 -6.50 1.73
CA LEU A 80 10.27 -5.25 2.00
C LEU A 80 8.97 -5.26 1.17
N ASP A 81 7.83 -5.19 1.84
CA ASP A 81 6.51 -5.17 1.23
C ASP A 81 5.84 -3.82 1.51
N ILE A 82 5.64 -3.02 0.47
CA ILE A 82 5.02 -1.69 0.55
C ILE A 82 3.56 -1.84 0.12
N GLY A 83 2.68 -1.96 1.10
CA GLY A 83 1.24 -2.04 0.87
C GLY A 83 0.59 -0.66 0.74
N LEU A 84 -0.74 -0.66 0.64
CA LEU A 84 -1.52 0.57 0.47
C LEU A 84 -1.43 1.49 1.70
N ASN A 85 -1.58 0.93 2.91
CA ASN A 85 -1.64 1.68 4.16
C ASN A 85 -0.47 1.42 5.11
N GLN A 86 0.38 0.46 4.81
CA GLN A 86 1.49 0.08 5.68
C GLN A 86 2.60 -0.62 4.89
N THR A 87 3.81 -0.55 5.43
CA THR A 87 4.98 -1.26 4.91
C THR A 87 5.43 -2.27 5.95
N SER A 88 5.79 -3.45 5.51
CA SER A 88 6.39 -4.48 6.36
C SER A 88 7.74 -4.91 5.86
N ILE A 89 8.61 -5.28 6.81
CA ILE A 89 9.90 -5.92 6.57
C ILE A 89 9.89 -7.27 7.25
N SER A 90 10.28 -8.34 6.55
CA SER A 90 10.27 -9.69 7.09
C SER A 90 11.57 -10.40 6.76
N SER A 91 12.19 -11.03 7.76
CA SER A 91 13.33 -11.91 7.58
C SER A 91 12.86 -13.34 7.34
N ILE A 92 13.39 -13.96 6.29
CA ILE A 92 13.02 -15.31 5.86
C ILE A 92 14.28 -16.17 5.90
N GLU A 93 14.22 -17.21 6.70
CA GLU A 93 15.24 -18.25 6.76
C GLU A 93 14.90 -19.37 5.76
N PHE A 94 15.92 -19.81 5.04
CA PHE A 94 15.85 -21.02 4.22
C PHE A 94 16.70 -22.12 4.88
N ALA A 95 16.03 -23.15 5.41
CA ALA A 95 16.65 -24.29 6.04
C ALA A 95 15.86 -25.57 5.73
N ASN A 96 16.54 -26.70 5.53
CA ASN A 96 15.92 -28.01 5.25
C ASN A 96 14.95 -28.00 4.04
N GLN A 97 15.24 -27.18 3.03
CA GLN A 97 14.41 -26.97 1.83
C GLN A 97 13.05 -26.31 2.12
N GLU A 98 12.93 -25.61 3.26
CA GLU A 98 11.74 -24.88 3.65
C GLU A 98 12.08 -23.43 3.93
N PHE A 99 11.12 -22.54 3.64
CA PHE A 99 11.17 -21.14 4.05
C PHE A 99 10.36 -20.93 5.30
N ARG A 100 10.91 -20.13 6.23
CA ARG A 100 10.26 -19.77 7.48
C ARG A 100 10.49 -18.30 7.78
N VAL A 101 9.43 -17.59 8.17
CA VAL A 101 9.54 -16.22 8.69
C VAL A 101 10.14 -16.28 10.09
N THR A 102 11.23 -15.57 10.30
CA THR A 102 11.93 -15.50 11.61
C THR A 102 11.63 -14.22 12.36
N SER A 103 11.40 -13.12 11.63
CA SER A 103 10.94 -11.86 12.19
C SER A 103 10.08 -11.10 11.19
N ALA A 104 9.15 -10.29 11.69
CA ALA A 104 8.34 -9.39 10.87
C ALA A 104 8.04 -8.11 11.66
N ASN A 105 8.41 -6.97 11.09
CA ASN A 105 8.12 -5.64 11.61
C ASN A 105 7.28 -4.85 10.60
N GLN A 106 6.53 -3.86 11.08
CA GLN A 106 5.69 -3.03 10.23
C GLN A 106 5.70 -1.56 10.67
N THR A 107 5.47 -0.67 9.71
CA THR A 107 5.20 0.75 9.97
C THR A 107 3.86 1.13 9.35
N SER A 108 3.24 2.19 9.86
CA SER A 108 2.01 2.76 9.29
C SER A 108 2.23 3.52 7.97
N LEU A 109 3.45 3.53 7.44
CA LEU A 109 3.75 4.08 6.13
C LEU A 109 3.28 3.11 5.04
N GLY A 110 2.38 3.53 4.19
CA GLY A 110 2.00 2.82 2.96
C GLY A 110 1.99 3.78 1.78
N THR A 111 1.65 3.28 0.62
CA THR A 111 1.60 4.06 -0.63
C THR A 111 0.76 5.33 -0.49
N ILE A 112 -0.39 5.26 0.20
CA ILE A 112 -1.24 6.43 0.46
C ILE A 112 -0.53 7.45 1.35
N GLY A 113 0.10 7.01 2.44
CA GLY A 113 0.83 7.91 3.34
C GLY A 113 2.04 8.58 2.66
N ILE A 114 2.70 7.87 1.75
CA ILE A 114 3.75 8.44 0.90
C ILE A 114 3.18 9.52 0.00
N ALA A 115 2.08 9.21 -0.70
CA ALA A 115 1.42 10.15 -1.61
C ALA A 115 0.96 11.41 -0.87
N ASP A 116 0.25 11.26 0.26
CA ASP A 116 -0.23 12.39 1.07
C ASP A 116 0.92 13.30 1.52
N ASN A 117 2.03 12.72 1.97
CA ASN A 117 3.20 13.50 2.37
C ASN A 117 3.84 14.24 1.18
N TRP A 118 4.03 13.57 0.06
CA TRP A 118 4.59 14.18 -1.15
C TRP A 118 3.71 15.30 -1.67
N ILE A 119 2.39 15.09 -1.71
CA ILE A 119 1.40 16.11 -2.07
C ILE A 119 1.52 17.33 -1.15
N GLY A 120 1.65 17.13 0.17
CA GLY A 120 1.87 18.21 1.12
C GLY A 120 3.15 19.00 0.87
N CYS A 121 4.26 18.31 0.57
CA CYS A 121 5.52 18.96 0.20
C CYS A 121 5.39 19.78 -1.09
N ILE A 122 4.77 19.21 -2.12
CA ILE A 122 4.53 19.85 -3.41
C ILE A 122 3.61 21.07 -3.26
N ALA A 123 2.52 20.94 -2.48
CA ALA A 123 1.61 22.05 -2.22
C ALA A 123 2.31 23.24 -1.56
N ASN A 124 3.22 22.99 -0.62
CA ASN A 124 4.03 24.03 -0.01
C ASN A 124 4.90 24.77 -1.06
N GLU A 125 5.46 24.08 -2.02
CA GLU A 125 6.20 24.70 -3.12
C GLU A 125 5.30 25.60 -4.00
N PHE A 126 4.07 25.20 -4.30
CA PHE A 126 3.10 26.03 -4.98
C PHE A 126 2.74 27.28 -4.17
N ILE A 127 2.56 27.13 -2.86
CA ILE A 127 2.25 28.27 -1.97
C ILE A 127 3.41 29.27 -1.95
N GLN A 128 4.65 28.78 -1.85
CA GLN A 128 5.83 29.63 -1.80
C GLN A 128 6.06 30.38 -3.12
N ASN A 129 5.92 29.70 -4.26
CA ASN A 129 6.22 30.27 -5.57
C ASN A 129 5.08 31.11 -6.15
N PHE A 130 3.81 30.73 -5.89
CA PHE A 130 2.65 31.34 -6.54
C PHE A 130 1.62 31.91 -5.58
N ARG A 131 1.81 31.77 -4.25
CA ARG A 131 0.79 32.07 -3.24
C ARG A 131 -0.55 31.39 -3.53
N PHE A 132 -0.49 30.22 -4.09
CA PHE A 132 -1.61 29.39 -4.50
C PHE A 132 -1.54 28.05 -3.78
N ASP A 133 -2.61 27.70 -3.05
CA ASP A 133 -2.74 26.40 -2.37
C ASP A 133 -3.55 25.46 -3.26
N PRO A 134 -2.92 24.47 -3.89
CA PRO A 134 -3.63 23.50 -4.74
C PRO A 134 -4.54 22.56 -3.96
N LEU A 135 -4.41 22.47 -2.64
CA LEU A 135 -5.27 21.63 -1.79
C LEU A 135 -6.59 22.31 -1.41
N TYR A 136 -6.74 23.60 -1.76
CA TYR A 136 -8.00 24.31 -1.49
C TYR A 136 -9.16 23.81 -2.34
N SER A 137 -8.89 23.20 -3.49
CA SER A 137 -9.90 22.67 -4.42
C SER A 137 -9.73 21.17 -4.59
N ALA A 138 -10.81 20.40 -4.44
CA ALA A 138 -10.80 18.97 -4.69
C ALA A 138 -10.34 18.60 -6.12
N ALA A 139 -10.58 19.47 -7.11
CA ALA A 139 -10.15 19.23 -8.48
C ALA A 139 -8.63 19.33 -8.65
N THR A 140 -7.98 20.30 -8.02
CA THR A 140 -6.54 20.49 -8.08
C THR A 140 -5.79 19.49 -7.17
N GLU A 141 -6.37 19.16 -6.02
CA GLU A 141 -5.89 18.08 -5.15
C GLU A 141 -5.87 16.74 -5.90
N GLN A 142 -6.95 16.41 -6.62
CA GLN A 142 -7.02 15.17 -7.40
C GLN A 142 -5.98 15.12 -8.52
N GLN A 143 -5.73 16.26 -9.22
CA GLN A 143 -4.69 16.31 -10.24
C GLN A 143 -3.30 15.98 -9.65
N MET A 144 -2.98 16.55 -8.48
CA MET A 144 -1.72 16.27 -7.79
C MET A 144 -1.64 14.82 -7.33
N PHE A 145 -2.73 14.29 -6.79
CA PHE A 145 -2.80 12.89 -6.34
C PHE A 145 -2.55 11.93 -7.50
N ASP A 146 -3.22 12.13 -8.63
CA ASP A 146 -3.08 11.28 -9.81
C ASP A 146 -1.64 11.26 -10.34
N GLU A 147 -0.98 12.43 -10.37
CA GLU A 147 0.40 12.57 -10.82
C GLU A 147 1.37 11.86 -9.84
N VAL A 148 1.23 12.11 -8.54
CA VAL A 148 2.09 11.51 -7.51
C VAL A 148 1.91 9.99 -7.47
N ILE A 149 0.70 9.48 -7.56
CA ILE A 149 0.44 8.04 -7.63
C ILE A 149 1.04 7.42 -8.90
N SER A 150 1.02 8.14 -10.02
CA SER A 150 1.69 7.71 -11.24
C SER A 150 3.20 7.58 -11.05
N TRP A 151 3.85 8.53 -10.38
CA TRP A 151 5.28 8.44 -10.07
C TRP A 151 5.59 7.23 -9.17
N ILE A 152 4.81 7.03 -8.11
CA ILE A 152 5.00 5.88 -7.20
C ILE A 152 4.80 4.55 -7.96
N GLY A 153 3.78 4.48 -8.81
CA GLY A 153 3.43 3.27 -9.56
C GLY A 153 4.39 2.91 -10.69
N SER A 154 5.13 3.89 -11.23
CA SER A 154 6.12 3.65 -12.28
C SER A 154 7.37 2.93 -11.77
N GLY A 155 7.64 2.97 -10.47
CA GLY A 155 8.87 2.45 -9.86
C GLY A 155 10.13 3.28 -10.14
N GLU A 156 10.02 4.33 -10.96
CA GLU A 156 11.10 5.24 -11.29
C GLU A 156 10.60 6.69 -11.20
N LEU A 157 11.32 7.53 -10.48
CA LEU A 157 11.02 8.95 -10.48
C LEU A 157 11.47 9.56 -11.82
N PRO A 158 10.64 10.40 -12.47
CA PRO A 158 11.05 11.13 -13.66
C PRO A 158 12.31 11.97 -13.39
N ALA A 159 13.18 12.11 -14.41
CA ALA A 159 14.39 12.94 -14.30
C ALA A 159 14.05 14.41 -13.97
N ASP A 160 12.95 14.90 -14.54
CA ASP A 160 12.35 16.20 -14.22
C ASP A 160 11.02 15.98 -13.51
N LEU A 161 11.01 16.07 -12.18
CA LEU A 161 9.80 16.01 -11.36
C LEU A 161 8.97 17.28 -11.53
N LYS A 162 8.46 17.49 -12.74
CA LYS A 162 7.61 18.63 -13.04
C LYS A 162 6.15 18.26 -12.81
N ILE A 163 5.47 19.06 -12.00
CA ILE A 163 4.04 18.94 -11.78
C ILE A 163 3.33 20.23 -12.21
N SER A 164 2.22 20.06 -12.91
CA SER A 164 1.38 21.16 -13.38
C SER A 164 -0.02 21.01 -12.79
N VAL A 165 -0.57 22.13 -12.34
CA VAL A 165 -1.95 22.20 -11.85
C VAL A 165 -2.73 23.18 -12.72
N HIS A 166 -3.85 22.73 -13.24
CA HIS A 166 -4.74 23.50 -14.09
C HIS A 166 -5.96 23.98 -13.30
N THR A 167 -6.20 25.29 -13.39
CA THR A 167 -7.42 25.93 -12.87
C THR A 167 -8.14 26.61 -14.04
N GLU A 168 -9.37 27.09 -13.83
CA GLU A 168 -10.11 27.82 -14.87
C GLU A 168 -9.35 29.06 -15.37
N ASP A 169 -8.55 29.70 -14.51
CA ASP A 169 -7.88 30.96 -14.81
C ASP A 169 -6.43 30.81 -15.28
N ALA A 170 -5.74 29.72 -14.90
CA ALA A 170 -4.31 29.57 -15.14
C ALA A 170 -3.80 28.14 -15.02
N GLU A 171 -2.70 27.87 -15.73
CA GLU A 171 -1.84 26.73 -15.48
C GLU A 171 -0.62 27.19 -14.66
N ARG A 172 -0.29 26.44 -13.62
CA ARG A 172 0.90 26.67 -12.78
C ARG A 172 1.72 25.39 -12.73
N SER A 173 3.03 25.53 -12.91
CA SER A 173 3.95 24.39 -12.88
C SER A 173 5.11 24.66 -11.96
N ILE A 174 5.54 23.63 -11.25
CA ILE A 174 6.78 23.64 -10.46
C ILE A 174 7.64 22.44 -10.83
N THR A 175 8.95 22.57 -10.57
CA THR A 175 9.88 21.43 -10.61
C THR A 175 10.19 21.06 -9.15
N VAL A 176 9.91 19.82 -8.78
CA VAL A 176 10.13 19.30 -7.43
C VAL A 176 11.55 18.77 -7.31
N ILE A 177 12.21 19.07 -6.19
CA ILE A 177 13.55 18.53 -5.91
C ILE A 177 13.39 17.12 -5.35
N PRO A 178 13.97 16.07 -5.96
CA PRO A 178 13.84 14.68 -5.51
C PRO A 178 14.21 14.48 -4.02
N ASP A 179 15.25 15.15 -3.54
CA ASP A 179 15.70 15.08 -2.15
C ASP A 179 14.62 15.47 -1.14
N LEU A 180 13.70 16.37 -1.53
CA LEU A 180 12.59 16.77 -0.69
C LEU A 180 11.64 15.59 -0.42
N LEU A 181 11.38 14.78 -1.44
CA LEU A 181 10.52 13.62 -1.36
C LEU A 181 11.20 12.45 -0.65
N GLN A 182 12.50 12.26 -0.86
CA GLN A 182 13.26 11.15 -0.27
C GLN A 182 13.42 11.27 1.24
N LYS A 183 13.59 12.47 1.79
CA LYS A 183 13.79 12.68 3.24
C LYS A 183 12.72 12.02 4.09
N TYR A 184 11.48 12.12 3.67
CA TYR A 184 10.37 11.50 4.41
C TYR A 184 10.42 9.97 4.36
N LEU A 185 10.69 9.40 3.18
CA LEU A 185 10.81 7.96 3.01
C LEU A 185 11.93 7.39 3.86
N VAL A 186 13.11 7.99 3.82
CA VAL A 186 14.27 7.55 4.60
C VAL A 186 13.94 7.56 6.09
N ALA A 187 13.38 8.66 6.61
CA ALA A 187 13.03 8.77 8.03
C ALA A 187 12.02 7.68 8.46
N LYS A 188 11.09 7.30 7.59
CA LYS A 188 10.10 6.26 7.89
C LYS A 188 10.63 4.84 7.73
N LEU A 189 11.55 4.62 6.80
CA LEU A 189 12.21 3.32 6.64
C LEU A 189 13.18 3.04 7.79
N ASP A 190 13.80 4.07 8.36
CA ASP A 190 14.66 3.94 9.55
C ASP A 190 13.87 3.44 10.79
N GLU A 191 12.54 3.64 10.83
CA GLU A 191 11.67 3.07 11.88
C GLU A 191 11.48 1.54 11.73
N LEU A 192 11.82 0.96 10.57
CA LEU A 192 11.70 -0.48 10.26
C LEU A 192 13.00 -1.25 10.60
N SER A 193 13.69 -0.89 11.68
CA SER A 193 14.89 -1.64 12.08
C SER A 193 14.57 -3.13 12.28
N LEU A 194 15.40 -3.99 11.70
CA LEU A 194 15.46 -5.41 12.06
C LEU A 194 16.45 -5.51 13.21
N ASP A 195 15.96 -5.87 14.39
CA ASP A 195 16.79 -6.27 15.53
C ASP A 195 17.46 -7.63 15.29
#